data_9fe2de114148cf1a0d60245821e47c4a
#
_entry.id   9fe2de114148cf1a0d60245821e47c4a
#
_cell.length_a   1.000
_cell.length_b   1.000
_cell.length_c   1.000
_cell.angle_alpha   90.00
_cell.angle_beta   90.00
_cell.angle_gamma   90.00
#
_symmetry.space_group_name_H-M   'P 1'
#
loop_
_entity.id
_entity.type
_entity.pdbx_description
1 polymer ?
#
loop_
_entity_poly.entity_id
_entity_poly.type
_entity_poly.pdbx_seq_one_letter_code
_entity_poly.pdbx_strand_id
1 'polypeptide(L)'
;IDPQAEWRQIFNDVVRMEAKYFYDPNMHGLDWERVAQKYEPLLAHVGRREDLNTLLVRMIAEIQAGHNRVGGGDVYRGSSPGIGLLGADFVGANGSIRIAKIYSGGLWNPYAKAPLAEPGLDVAEGDYLVSVNGQPVSADDNLFRHLQGTRGQQVSLGVASNPSGEGQRFVTVTPIASEQSLRLWSWVEGNRRTVDELSGGRVGYVYLPNTAGAGFTFFNRMFFPQTNKDAIIFDERSNGGGQAANYITEVLSRRYLSGWKDRHGATFNTPGGAHFGPKLMLIDQSAGSGGDFLPYAFRLNGIGPLMGTRTWGGLIGISANPSLIDGGRLTVPYFRFF
;
A
#
# COMPACT_ATOMS: atom_id res chain seq x y z
N ILE A 1 28.23 -8.28 24.23
CA ILE A 1 28.26 -8.12 22.75
C ILE A 1 29.33 -7.06 22.46
N ASP A 2 30.19 -7.31 21.48
CA ASP A 2 31.13 -6.33 20.94
C ASP A 2 30.54 -5.80 19.64
N PRO A 3 30.00 -4.57 19.62
CA PRO A 3 29.33 -4.03 18.43
C PRO A 3 30.26 -3.93 17.21
N GLN A 4 31.53 -3.61 17.41
CA GLN A 4 32.48 -3.46 16.30
C GLN A 4 32.78 -4.82 15.63
N ALA A 5 32.92 -5.89 16.43
CA ALA A 5 33.09 -7.24 15.89
C ALA A 5 31.84 -7.71 15.16
N GLU A 6 30.65 -7.43 15.72
CA GLU A 6 29.36 -7.78 15.11
C GLU A 6 29.12 -7.00 13.80
N TRP A 7 29.39 -5.71 13.77
CA TRP A 7 29.25 -4.90 12.55
C TRP A 7 30.21 -5.33 11.44
N ARG A 8 31.41 -5.75 11.79
CA ARG A 8 32.34 -6.36 10.84
C ARG A 8 31.79 -7.69 10.28
N GLN A 9 31.22 -8.52 11.12
CA GLN A 9 30.55 -9.75 10.68
C GLN A 9 29.39 -9.43 9.73
N ILE A 10 28.51 -8.48 10.10
CA ILE A 10 27.38 -8.05 9.26
C ILE A 10 27.86 -7.57 7.87
N PHE A 11 28.92 -6.76 7.85
CA PHE A 11 29.50 -6.28 6.60
C PHE A 11 29.97 -7.46 5.71
N ASN A 12 30.73 -8.39 6.29
CA ASN A 12 31.22 -9.58 5.57
C ASN A 12 30.08 -10.48 5.12
N ASP A 13 29.01 -10.60 5.91
CA ASP A 13 27.80 -11.37 5.52
C ASP A 13 27.10 -10.74 4.35
N VAL A 14 26.95 -9.40 4.31
CA VAL A 14 26.38 -8.67 3.16
C VAL A 14 27.24 -8.86 1.92
N VAL A 15 28.55 -8.69 2.02
CA VAL A 15 29.47 -8.92 0.88
C VAL A 15 29.34 -10.33 0.33
N ARG A 16 29.32 -11.34 1.21
CA ARG A 16 29.21 -12.75 0.85
C ARG A 16 27.84 -13.09 0.23
N MET A 17 26.74 -12.55 0.82
CA MET A 17 25.39 -12.82 0.32
C MET A 17 25.17 -12.21 -1.04
N GLU A 18 25.62 -10.96 -1.29
CA GLU A 18 25.57 -10.35 -2.60
C GLU A 18 26.31 -11.20 -3.63
N ALA A 19 27.57 -11.56 -3.37
CA ALA A 19 28.36 -12.39 -4.28
C ALA A 19 27.72 -13.75 -4.57
N LYS A 20 27.01 -14.33 -3.59
CA LYS A 20 26.46 -15.69 -3.69
C LYS A 20 25.06 -15.75 -4.29
N TYR A 21 24.24 -14.73 -4.04
CA TYR A 21 22.81 -14.75 -4.37
C TYR A 21 22.39 -13.78 -5.46
N PHE A 22 23.25 -12.83 -5.85
CA PHE A 22 22.95 -11.94 -6.97
C PHE A 22 22.76 -12.74 -8.26
N TYR A 23 21.71 -12.40 -9.04
CA TYR A 23 21.29 -13.21 -10.19
C TYR A 23 22.31 -13.28 -11.34
N ASP A 24 23.23 -12.32 -11.42
CA ASP A 24 24.35 -12.32 -12.38
C ASP A 24 25.65 -12.64 -11.63
N PRO A 25 26.24 -13.84 -11.84
CA PRO A 25 27.50 -14.20 -11.20
C PRO A 25 28.66 -13.24 -11.51
N ASN A 26 28.58 -12.50 -12.62
CA ASN A 26 29.56 -11.52 -13.02
C ASN A 26 29.28 -10.11 -12.46
N MET A 27 28.29 -9.96 -11.55
CA MET A 27 27.94 -8.70 -10.89
C MET A 27 27.79 -7.51 -11.87
N HIS A 28 27.23 -7.74 -13.06
CA HIS A 28 27.18 -6.77 -14.18
C HIS A 28 28.56 -6.24 -14.62
N GLY A 29 29.60 -7.01 -14.44
CA GLY A 29 30.97 -6.60 -14.72
C GLY A 29 31.62 -5.74 -13.62
N LEU A 30 30.95 -5.56 -12.48
CA LEU A 30 31.49 -4.85 -11.32
C LEU A 30 32.47 -5.75 -10.57
N ASP A 31 33.67 -5.24 -10.28
CA ASP A 31 34.60 -5.86 -9.36
C ASP A 31 34.09 -5.71 -7.91
N TRP A 32 33.28 -6.68 -7.49
CA TRP A 32 32.62 -6.66 -6.19
C TRP A 32 33.59 -6.74 -5.01
N GLU A 33 34.71 -7.44 -5.19
CA GLU A 33 35.75 -7.53 -4.16
C GLU A 33 36.41 -6.14 -3.95
N ARG A 34 36.72 -5.45 -5.02
CA ARG A 34 37.23 -4.08 -4.96
C ARG A 34 36.24 -3.11 -4.32
N VAL A 35 34.94 -3.27 -4.59
CA VAL A 35 33.91 -2.48 -3.90
C VAL A 35 33.95 -2.76 -2.41
N ALA A 36 33.97 -4.02 -1.98
CA ALA A 36 34.06 -4.34 -0.55
C ALA A 36 35.31 -3.71 0.11
N GLN A 37 36.48 -3.83 -0.52
CA GLN A 37 37.74 -3.21 -0.05
C GLN A 37 37.65 -1.67 0.05
N LYS A 38 36.89 -1.01 -0.82
CA LYS A 38 36.65 0.45 -0.75
C LYS A 38 35.86 0.86 0.48
N TYR A 39 34.88 0.06 0.90
CA TYR A 39 33.98 0.39 2.00
C TYR A 39 34.45 -0.15 3.35
N GLU A 40 35.20 -1.24 3.42
CA GLU A 40 35.67 -1.88 4.65
C GLU A 40 36.38 -0.93 5.63
N PRO A 41 37.32 -0.04 5.20
CA PRO A 41 37.99 0.88 6.12
C PRO A 41 37.05 1.84 6.84
N LEU A 42 35.87 2.13 6.26
CA LEU A 42 34.88 3.02 6.85
C LEU A 42 34.18 2.41 8.07
N LEU A 43 34.28 1.08 8.29
CA LEU A 43 33.75 0.42 9.49
C LEU A 43 34.36 0.98 10.76
N ALA A 44 35.63 1.43 10.76
CA ALA A 44 36.28 2.04 11.90
C ALA A 44 35.60 3.36 12.36
N HIS A 45 34.79 3.97 11.50
CA HIS A 45 34.09 5.23 11.75
C HIS A 45 32.60 5.04 12.05
N VAL A 46 32.12 3.81 12.05
CA VAL A 46 30.72 3.49 12.39
C VAL A 46 30.54 3.63 13.91
N GLY A 47 29.67 4.53 14.33
CA GLY A 47 29.36 4.80 15.73
C GLY A 47 28.07 4.14 16.23
N ARG A 48 27.17 3.78 15.34
CA ARG A 48 25.87 3.17 15.64
C ARG A 48 25.34 2.37 14.46
N ARG A 49 24.36 1.52 14.74
CA ARG A 49 23.79 0.58 13.74
C ARG A 49 23.21 1.25 12.51
N GLU A 50 22.63 2.45 12.67
CA GLU A 50 22.11 3.26 11.56
C GLU A 50 23.20 3.71 10.60
N ASP A 51 24.39 4.03 11.12
CA ASP A 51 25.55 4.41 10.30
C ASP A 51 26.03 3.22 9.46
N LEU A 52 26.03 2.01 10.06
CA LEU A 52 26.32 0.77 9.33
C LEU A 52 25.29 0.54 8.22
N ASN A 53 23.99 0.72 8.48
CA ASN A 53 22.97 0.62 7.45
C ASN A 53 23.24 1.59 6.29
N THR A 54 23.63 2.82 6.60
CA THR A 54 23.95 3.84 5.58
C THR A 54 25.15 3.41 4.74
N LEU A 55 26.20 2.88 5.39
CA LEU A 55 27.39 2.36 4.72
C LEU A 55 27.03 1.21 3.78
N LEU A 56 26.29 0.21 4.27
CA LEU A 56 25.87 -0.95 3.50
C LEU A 56 24.98 -0.58 2.32
N VAL A 57 24.01 0.33 2.52
CA VAL A 57 23.15 0.83 1.42
C VAL A 57 23.99 1.47 0.33
N ARG A 58 24.99 2.27 0.67
CA ARG A 58 25.88 2.89 -0.31
C ARG A 58 26.74 1.85 -1.06
N MET A 59 27.23 0.84 -0.34
CA MET A 59 28.02 -0.24 -0.92
C MET A 59 27.21 -1.05 -1.95
N ILE A 60 26.02 -1.55 -1.57
CA ILE A 60 25.19 -2.36 -2.47
C ILE A 60 24.62 -1.54 -3.64
N ALA A 61 24.49 -0.21 -3.50
CA ALA A 61 24.04 0.67 -4.56
C ALA A 61 25.03 0.72 -5.75
N GLU A 62 26.30 0.38 -5.56
CA GLU A 62 27.30 0.27 -6.66
C GLU A 62 26.90 -0.79 -7.70
N ILE A 63 26.11 -1.80 -7.30
CA ILE A 63 25.59 -2.84 -8.21
C ILE A 63 24.54 -2.27 -9.19
N GLN A 64 23.92 -1.13 -8.87
CA GLN A 64 22.91 -0.44 -9.70
C GLN A 64 21.71 -1.34 -10.08
N ALA A 65 21.30 -2.24 -9.18
CA ALA A 65 20.16 -3.11 -9.39
C ALA A 65 18.99 -2.73 -8.49
N GLY A 66 17.78 -2.70 -9.05
CA GLY A 66 16.54 -2.53 -8.28
C GLY A 66 16.33 -3.70 -7.31
N HIS A 67 15.50 -3.50 -6.28
CA HIS A 67 15.22 -4.47 -5.21
C HIS A 67 16.40 -4.83 -4.30
N ASN A 68 17.60 -4.28 -4.52
CA ASN A 68 18.71 -4.46 -3.60
C ASN A 68 18.55 -3.55 -2.39
N ARG A 69 18.35 -4.13 -1.20
CA ARG A 69 18.04 -3.39 0.02
C ARG A 69 18.66 -4.05 1.23
N VAL A 70 19.21 -3.23 2.12
CA VAL A 70 19.70 -3.66 3.43
C VAL A 70 19.19 -2.70 4.51
N GLY A 71 18.87 -3.21 5.69
CA GLY A 71 18.41 -2.38 6.79
C GLY A 71 17.87 -3.18 7.98
N GLY A 72 17.29 -2.47 8.94
CA GLY A 72 16.86 -3.04 10.21
C GLY A 72 18.02 -3.32 11.14
N GLY A 73 17.93 -4.41 11.89
CA GLY A 73 18.89 -4.74 12.92
C GLY A 73 18.63 -4.01 14.22
N ASP A 74 19.65 -3.99 15.10
CA ASP A 74 19.56 -3.37 16.43
C ASP A 74 19.70 -1.83 16.35
N VAL A 75 18.70 -1.21 15.72
CA VAL A 75 18.60 0.25 15.58
C VAL A 75 17.79 0.84 16.73
N TYR A 76 18.26 1.95 17.29
CA TYR A 76 17.53 2.67 18.32
C TYR A 76 16.19 3.19 17.76
N ARG A 77 15.10 2.75 18.36
CA ARG A 77 13.75 3.27 18.09
C ARG A 77 13.26 3.99 19.35
N GLY A 78 13.30 5.32 19.29
CA GLY A 78 12.68 6.12 20.36
C GLY A 78 11.22 5.74 20.56
N SER A 79 10.74 5.77 21.79
CA SER A 79 9.31 5.65 22.08
C SER A 79 8.59 6.90 21.56
N SER A 80 7.69 6.74 20.59
CA SER A 80 6.76 7.80 20.23
C SER A 80 5.39 7.44 20.79
N PRO A 81 4.77 8.30 21.60
CA PRO A 81 3.36 8.09 21.94
C PRO A 81 2.57 8.14 20.64
N GLY A 82 1.92 7.04 20.30
CA GLY A 82 1.13 6.96 19.08
C GLY A 82 -0.01 7.98 19.09
N ILE A 83 -0.21 8.67 17.99
CA ILE A 83 -1.38 9.54 17.81
C ILE A 83 -2.57 8.67 17.43
N GLY A 84 -3.70 8.84 18.11
CA GLY A 84 -4.97 8.24 17.72
C GLY A 84 -5.61 9.02 16.59
N LEU A 85 -6.15 8.33 15.59
CA LEU A 85 -6.83 8.92 14.44
C LEU A 85 -8.30 8.54 14.47
N LEU A 86 -9.16 9.48 14.05
CA LEU A 86 -10.61 9.37 14.20
C LEU A 86 -11.34 8.88 12.94
N GLY A 87 -10.62 8.72 11.84
CA GLY A 87 -11.22 8.32 10.56
C GLY A 87 -11.96 9.47 9.87
N ALA A 88 -11.45 10.70 9.99
CA ALA A 88 -12.11 11.89 9.48
C ALA A 88 -11.14 12.99 9.04
N ASP A 89 -11.62 13.92 8.19
CA ASP A 89 -10.97 15.17 7.91
C ASP A 89 -11.59 16.29 8.75
N PHE A 90 -10.73 17.15 9.24
CA PHE A 90 -11.10 18.30 10.08
C PHE A 90 -10.67 19.60 9.43
N VAL A 91 -11.50 20.64 9.55
CA VAL A 91 -11.19 21.99 9.08
C VAL A 91 -11.50 23.01 10.16
N GLY A 92 -10.65 24.02 10.27
CA GLY A 92 -10.98 25.20 11.10
C GLY A 92 -12.12 26.00 10.45
N ALA A 93 -13.17 26.27 11.23
CA ALA A 93 -14.32 27.06 10.80
C ALA A 93 -14.92 27.83 12.00
N ASN A 94 -15.01 29.13 11.86
CA ASN A 94 -15.60 30.01 12.90
C ASN A 94 -14.93 29.85 14.29
N GLY A 95 -13.61 29.72 14.34
CA GLY A 95 -12.86 29.50 15.58
C GLY A 95 -12.95 28.10 16.17
N SER A 96 -13.71 27.20 15.56
CA SER A 96 -13.95 25.83 16.02
C SER A 96 -13.46 24.81 14.99
N ILE A 97 -13.32 23.55 15.39
CA ILE A 97 -12.93 22.45 14.51
C ILE A 97 -14.19 21.77 13.96
N ARG A 98 -14.41 21.85 12.67
CA ARG A 98 -15.54 21.20 11.99
C ARG A 98 -15.11 19.87 11.38
N ILE A 99 -15.91 18.82 11.52
CA ILE A 99 -15.78 17.53 10.84
C ILE A 99 -16.17 17.76 9.37
N ALA A 100 -15.19 17.78 8.48
CA ALA A 100 -15.41 18.03 7.07
C ALA A 100 -15.84 16.79 6.31
N LYS A 101 -15.29 15.62 6.70
CA LYS A 101 -15.59 14.32 6.10
C LYS A 101 -15.38 13.21 7.12
N ILE A 102 -16.25 12.22 7.11
CA ILE A 102 -16.10 10.96 7.85
C ILE A 102 -15.84 9.84 6.85
N TYR A 103 -14.71 9.14 7.01
CA TYR A 103 -14.41 7.99 6.17
C TYR A 103 -15.20 6.79 6.65
N SER A 104 -16.15 6.35 5.84
CA SER A 104 -16.85 5.08 6.10
C SER A 104 -16.00 3.94 5.56
N GLY A 105 -15.47 3.08 6.41
CA GLY A 105 -14.90 1.81 5.99
C GLY A 105 -15.98 0.91 5.37
N GLY A 106 -15.59 -0.03 4.52
CA GLY A 106 -16.54 -1.06 4.10
C GLY A 106 -16.88 -1.97 5.30
N LEU A 107 -18.16 -2.14 5.60
CA LEU A 107 -18.63 -3.01 6.71
C LEU A 107 -18.07 -4.45 6.61
N TRP A 108 -17.74 -4.87 5.41
CA TRP A 108 -17.14 -6.18 5.11
C TRP A 108 -15.63 -6.24 5.38
N ASN A 109 -14.97 -5.10 5.59
CA ASN A 109 -13.52 -5.02 5.78
C ASN A 109 -13.17 -4.75 7.25
N PRO A 110 -12.81 -5.78 8.04
CA PRO A 110 -12.51 -5.61 9.47
C PRO A 110 -11.26 -4.75 9.72
N TYR A 111 -10.42 -4.53 8.68
CA TYR A 111 -9.22 -3.71 8.76
C TYR A 111 -9.44 -2.23 8.42
N ALA A 112 -10.65 -1.87 7.97
CA ALA A 112 -11.02 -0.50 7.61
C ALA A 112 -12.18 -0.01 8.50
N LYS A 113 -11.98 -0.07 9.82
CA LYS A 113 -12.93 0.49 10.81
C LYS A 113 -12.67 1.98 10.95
N ALA A 114 -13.75 2.77 10.82
CA ALA A 114 -13.72 4.22 10.99
C ALA A 114 -14.33 4.56 12.36
N PRO A 115 -13.55 5.09 13.32
CA PRO A 115 -14.04 5.36 14.67
C PRO A 115 -15.29 6.23 14.72
N LEU A 116 -15.36 7.27 13.86
CA LEU A 116 -16.53 8.16 13.80
C LEU A 116 -17.70 7.62 12.96
N ALA A 117 -17.53 6.51 12.25
CA ALA A 117 -18.59 5.88 11.47
C ALA A 117 -19.12 4.57 12.11
N GLU A 118 -18.81 4.31 13.37
CA GLU A 118 -19.33 3.14 14.08
C GLU A 118 -20.85 3.26 14.26
N PRO A 119 -21.60 2.16 14.06
CA PRO A 119 -23.05 2.17 14.25
C PRO A 119 -23.46 2.62 15.66
N GLY A 120 -24.45 3.50 15.73
CA GLY A 120 -24.99 4.02 17.00
C GLY A 120 -24.29 5.27 17.53
N LEU A 121 -23.27 5.77 16.84
CA LEU A 121 -22.71 7.08 17.17
C LEU A 121 -23.54 8.21 16.54
N ASP A 122 -23.87 9.20 17.36
CA ASP A 122 -24.54 10.42 16.93
C ASP A 122 -23.51 11.48 16.55
N VAL A 123 -22.86 11.28 15.38
CA VAL A 123 -21.86 12.17 14.78
C VAL A 123 -22.08 12.23 13.28
N ALA A 124 -22.06 13.44 12.71
CA ALA A 124 -22.25 13.67 11.28
C ALA A 124 -21.16 14.59 10.69
N GLU A 125 -21.00 14.50 9.39
CA GLU A 125 -20.26 15.54 8.64
C GLU A 125 -20.95 16.89 8.81
N GLY A 126 -20.15 17.92 9.09
CA GLY A 126 -20.67 19.26 9.41
C GLY A 126 -20.73 19.55 10.91
N ASP A 127 -20.72 18.54 11.77
CA ASP A 127 -20.61 18.74 13.21
C ASP A 127 -19.26 19.36 13.60
N TYR A 128 -19.24 19.93 14.80
CA TYR A 128 -18.06 20.56 15.40
C TYR A 128 -17.53 19.72 16.55
N LEU A 129 -16.23 19.47 16.54
CA LEU A 129 -15.54 18.86 17.67
C LEU A 129 -15.23 19.94 18.72
N VAL A 130 -15.82 19.82 19.88
CA VAL A 130 -15.79 20.82 20.96
C VAL A 130 -14.74 20.46 22.01
N SER A 131 -14.61 19.16 22.32
CA SER A 131 -13.67 18.69 23.33
C SER A 131 -13.19 17.28 23.07
N VAL A 132 -12.00 16.95 23.62
CA VAL A 132 -11.43 15.60 23.67
C VAL A 132 -11.09 15.29 25.12
N ASN A 133 -11.67 14.22 25.69
CA ASN A 133 -11.53 13.84 27.09
C ASN A 133 -11.78 15.02 28.06
N GLY A 134 -12.80 15.83 27.76
CA GLY A 134 -13.16 17.00 28.56
C GLY A 134 -12.25 18.23 28.35
N GLN A 135 -11.18 18.13 27.58
CA GLN A 135 -10.33 19.29 27.24
C GLN A 135 -10.91 19.99 26.01
N PRO A 136 -11.19 21.30 26.08
CA PRO A 136 -11.68 22.07 24.95
C PRO A 136 -10.69 22.04 23.77
N VAL A 137 -11.22 22.04 22.55
CA VAL A 137 -10.41 22.15 21.31
C VAL A 137 -10.94 23.33 20.48
N SER A 138 -10.02 24.01 19.77
CA SER A 138 -10.35 25.14 18.91
C SER A 138 -9.59 25.05 17.59
N ALA A 139 -10.00 25.87 16.61
CA ALA A 139 -9.33 25.92 15.30
C ALA A 139 -7.86 26.41 15.38
N ASP A 140 -7.51 27.15 16.42
CA ASP A 140 -6.15 27.67 16.64
C ASP A 140 -5.24 26.65 17.35
N ASP A 141 -5.81 25.51 17.80
CA ASP A 141 -5.08 24.45 18.46
C ASP A 141 -4.80 23.27 17.50
N ASN A 142 -3.76 22.52 17.82
CA ASN A 142 -3.46 21.27 17.13
C ASN A 142 -4.29 20.13 17.72
N LEU A 143 -5.38 19.75 17.06
CA LEU A 143 -6.25 18.64 17.47
C LEU A 143 -5.45 17.37 17.83
N PHE A 144 -4.42 17.05 17.05
CA PHE A 144 -3.67 15.80 17.25
C PHE A 144 -2.85 15.79 18.55
N ARG A 145 -2.59 16.93 19.17
CA ARG A 145 -2.00 17.01 20.51
C ARG A 145 -2.92 16.36 21.56
N HIS A 146 -4.22 16.56 21.45
CA HIS A 146 -5.24 15.98 22.36
C HIS A 146 -5.47 14.49 22.11
N LEU A 147 -5.05 13.99 20.94
CA LEU A 147 -5.13 12.57 20.56
C LEU A 147 -3.82 11.81 20.74
N GLN A 148 -2.80 12.44 21.31
CA GLN A 148 -1.52 11.81 21.60
C GLN A 148 -1.68 10.73 22.70
N GLY A 149 -1.15 9.53 22.47
CA GLY A 149 -1.26 8.40 23.38
C GLY A 149 -2.64 7.72 23.43
N THR A 150 -3.59 8.15 22.59
CA THR A 150 -4.98 7.63 22.60
C THR A 150 -5.21 6.46 21.64
N ARG A 151 -4.22 6.08 20.88
CA ARG A 151 -4.31 4.95 19.95
C ARG A 151 -4.79 3.68 20.65
N GLY A 152 -5.92 3.13 20.23
CA GLY A 152 -6.51 1.92 20.81
C GLY A 152 -7.11 2.11 22.23
N GLN A 153 -7.18 3.36 22.71
CA GLN A 153 -7.83 3.69 24.00
C GLN A 153 -9.18 4.33 23.75
N GLN A 154 -10.11 4.16 24.68
CA GLN A 154 -11.39 4.87 24.60
C GLN A 154 -11.18 6.36 24.85
N VAL A 155 -11.77 7.18 24.00
CA VAL A 155 -11.74 8.65 24.05
C VAL A 155 -13.16 9.18 24.03
N SER A 156 -13.46 10.09 24.96
CA SER A 156 -14.72 10.84 24.96
C SER A 156 -14.57 12.11 24.11
N LEU A 157 -15.42 12.25 23.09
CA LEU A 157 -15.48 13.43 22.23
C LEU A 157 -16.73 14.21 22.53
N GLY A 158 -16.59 15.51 22.83
CA GLY A 158 -17.71 16.44 22.85
C GLY A 158 -17.97 16.96 21.43
N VAL A 159 -19.17 16.76 20.92
CA VAL A 159 -19.56 17.11 19.54
C VAL A 159 -20.83 17.96 19.57
N ALA A 160 -20.90 18.98 18.72
CA ALA A 160 -22.08 19.86 18.60
C ALA A 160 -22.43 20.11 17.14
N SER A 161 -23.68 20.43 16.85
CA SER A 161 -24.14 20.80 15.50
C SER A 161 -23.84 22.26 15.11
N ASN A 162 -23.27 23.04 16.02
CA ASN A 162 -22.97 24.45 15.82
C ASN A 162 -21.59 24.83 16.38
N PRO A 163 -20.95 25.91 15.90
CA PRO A 163 -19.61 26.31 16.31
C PRO A 163 -19.50 26.81 17.74
N SER A 164 -20.62 27.23 18.38
CA SER A 164 -20.61 27.69 19.77
C SER A 164 -20.51 26.53 20.79
N GLY A 165 -20.73 25.28 20.34
CA GLY A 165 -20.75 24.12 21.22
C GLY A 165 -22.05 24.00 22.04
N GLU A 166 -23.06 24.82 21.77
CA GLU A 166 -24.34 24.71 22.47
C GLU A 166 -25.04 23.38 22.12
N GLY A 167 -25.59 22.72 23.15
CA GLY A 167 -26.22 21.41 22.99
C GLY A 167 -25.22 20.29 22.66
N GLN A 168 -23.96 20.45 23.09
CA GLN A 168 -22.95 19.38 22.87
C GLN A 168 -23.43 18.04 23.43
N ARG A 169 -23.10 16.99 22.70
CA ARG A 169 -23.29 15.60 23.07
C ARG A 169 -21.95 14.90 23.19
N PHE A 170 -21.88 13.86 23.99
CA PHE A 170 -20.63 13.11 24.19
C PHE A 170 -20.74 11.74 23.54
N VAL A 171 -19.73 11.41 22.74
CA VAL A 171 -19.60 10.11 22.12
C VAL A 171 -18.27 9.48 22.52
N THR A 172 -18.25 8.18 22.71
CA THR A 172 -17.04 7.42 23.02
C THR A 172 -16.59 6.66 21.79
N VAL A 173 -15.35 6.86 21.41
CA VAL A 173 -14.72 6.20 20.24
C VAL A 173 -13.38 5.58 20.62
N THR A 174 -12.90 4.63 19.82
CA THR A 174 -11.57 4.06 19.96
C THR A 174 -10.71 4.47 18.74
N PRO A 175 -9.84 5.49 18.89
CA PRO A 175 -8.99 5.96 17.81
C PRO A 175 -8.06 4.87 17.27
N ILE A 176 -7.85 4.91 15.96
CA ILE A 176 -7.02 3.95 15.22
C ILE A 176 -5.60 4.47 14.99
N ALA A 177 -4.71 3.57 14.62
CA ALA A 177 -3.30 3.88 14.38
C ALA A 177 -3.03 4.50 13.00
N SER A 178 -3.88 4.21 12.02
CA SER A 178 -3.69 4.63 10.63
C SER A 178 -5.04 4.70 9.92
N GLU A 179 -5.23 5.75 9.14
CA GLU A 179 -6.38 5.96 8.27
C GLU A 179 -6.10 5.56 6.82
N GLN A 180 -4.91 5.04 6.52
CA GLN A 180 -4.50 4.75 5.15
C GLN A 180 -5.49 3.85 4.42
N SER A 181 -5.94 2.78 5.05
CA SER A 181 -6.93 1.86 4.45
C SER A 181 -8.29 2.51 4.23
N LEU A 182 -8.73 3.40 5.14
CA LEU A 182 -9.99 4.13 5.00
C LEU A 182 -9.92 5.13 3.85
N ARG A 183 -8.83 5.90 3.78
CA ARG A 183 -8.60 6.91 2.74
C ARG A 183 -8.45 6.25 1.38
N LEU A 184 -7.68 5.16 1.29
CA LEU A 184 -7.55 4.37 0.06
C LEU A 184 -8.90 3.84 -0.40
N TRP A 185 -9.68 3.24 0.50
CA TRP A 185 -11.00 2.71 0.15
C TRP A 185 -11.95 3.80 -0.33
N SER A 186 -11.99 4.95 0.34
CA SER A 186 -12.79 6.10 -0.07
C SER A 186 -12.42 6.60 -1.47
N TRP A 187 -11.12 6.62 -1.79
CA TRP A 187 -10.62 6.99 -3.11
C TRP A 187 -11.01 5.95 -4.19
N VAL A 188 -10.86 4.66 -3.91
CA VAL A 188 -11.25 3.57 -4.81
C VAL A 188 -12.75 3.63 -5.14
N GLU A 189 -13.59 3.77 -4.10
CA GLU A 189 -15.03 3.88 -4.27
C GLU A 189 -15.46 5.17 -4.98
N GLY A 190 -14.75 6.27 -4.73
CA GLY A 190 -14.94 7.52 -5.48
C GLY A 190 -14.68 7.33 -6.97
N ASN A 191 -13.57 6.71 -7.32
CA ASN A 191 -13.24 6.42 -8.74
C ASN A 191 -14.25 5.47 -9.36
N ARG A 192 -14.67 4.41 -8.65
CA ARG A 192 -15.68 3.47 -9.15
C ARG A 192 -16.99 4.17 -9.45
N ARG A 193 -17.47 5.05 -8.55
CA ARG A 193 -18.70 5.84 -8.79
C ARG A 193 -18.53 6.77 -9.97
N THR A 194 -17.41 7.49 -10.08
CA THR A 194 -17.13 8.37 -11.22
C THR A 194 -17.19 7.60 -12.56
N VAL A 195 -16.58 6.41 -12.62
CA VAL A 195 -16.64 5.58 -13.82
C VAL A 195 -18.07 5.11 -14.12
N ASP A 196 -18.81 4.70 -13.08
CA ASP A 196 -20.20 4.26 -13.22
C ASP A 196 -21.10 5.39 -13.73
N GLU A 197 -21.02 6.58 -13.14
CA GLU A 197 -21.77 7.79 -13.53
C GLU A 197 -21.45 8.24 -14.94
N LEU A 198 -20.16 8.39 -15.29
CA LEU A 198 -19.73 8.85 -16.61
C LEU A 198 -20.09 7.87 -17.73
N SER A 199 -20.17 6.58 -17.41
CA SER A 199 -20.52 5.54 -18.41
C SER A 199 -21.99 5.16 -18.43
N GLY A 200 -22.82 5.73 -17.55
CA GLY A 200 -24.21 5.29 -17.35
C GLY A 200 -24.29 3.82 -16.92
N GLY A 201 -23.38 3.40 -16.04
CA GLY A 201 -23.34 2.05 -15.48
C GLY A 201 -22.73 0.98 -16.40
N ARG A 202 -22.25 1.33 -17.60
CA ARG A 202 -21.78 0.38 -18.60
C ARG A 202 -20.33 -0.08 -18.41
N VAL A 203 -19.48 0.72 -17.77
CA VAL A 203 -18.06 0.42 -17.57
C VAL A 203 -17.78 0.03 -16.13
N GLY A 204 -17.08 -1.09 -15.93
CA GLY A 204 -16.58 -1.53 -14.64
C GLY A 204 -15.26 -0.87 -14.27
N TYR A 205 -14.95 -0.82 -12.96
CA TYR A 205 -13.70 -0.33 -12.43
C TYR A 205 -13.12 -1.31 -11.40
N VAL A 206 -11.86 -1.68 -11.56
CA VAL A 206 -11.14 -2.63 -10.70
C VAL A 206 -9.83 -2.02 -10.28
N TYR A 207 -9.64 -1.80 -8.97
CA TYR A 207 -8.39 -1.30 -8.42
C TYR A 207 -7.48 -2.44 -7.95
N LEU A 208 -6.19 -2.32 -8.22
CA LEU A 208 -5.16 -3.30 -7.89
C LEU A 208 -4.05 -2.66 -7.06
N PRO A 209 -4.14 -2.66 -5.71
CA PRO A 209 -3.14 -2.03 -4.84
C PRO A 209 -1.76 -2.69 -4.91
N ASN A 210 -1.74 -3.94 -5.28
CA ASN A 210 -0.55 -4.75 -5.52
C ASN A 210 -0.93 -6.03 -6.29
N THR A 211 0.05 -6.83 -6.62
CA THR A 211 -0.14 -8.19 -7.15
C THR A 211 0.23 -9.25 -6.12
N ALA A 212 -0.03 -8.97 -4.83
CA ALA A 212 0.11 -9.90 -3.70
C ALA A 212 -1.28 -10.26 -3.14
N GLY A 213 -1.35 -10.68 -1.88
CA GLY A 213 -2.61 -11.13 -1.26
C GLY A 213 -3.74 -10.10 -1.26
N ALA A 214 -3.41 -8.82 -0.99
CA ALA A 214 -4.42 -7.75 -1.06
C ALA A 214 -4.93 -7.56 -2.50
N GLY A 215 -4.04 -7.47 -3.47
CA GLY A 215 -4.43 -7.34 -4.88
C GLY A 215 -5.23 -8.53 -5.40
N PHE A 216 -4.87 -9.75 -5.02
CA PHE A 216 -5.67 -10.93 -5.32
C PHE A 216 -7.10 -10.80 -4.77
N THR A 217 -7.24 -10.35 -3.53
CA THR A 217 -8.55 -10.14 -2.90
C THR A 217 -9.35 -9.03 -3.59
N PHE A 218 -8.72 -7.88 -3.89
CA PHE A 218 -9.36 -6.79 -4.61
C PHE A 218 -9.78 -7.20 -6.01
N PHE A 219 -8.90 -7.88 -6.75
CA PHE A 219 -9.23 -8.38 -8.08
C PHE A 219 -10.46 -9.27 -8.06
N ASN A 220 -10.48 -10.29 -7.22
CA ASN A 220 -11.61 -11.22 -7.16
C ASN A 220 -12.92 -10.53 -6.73
N ARG A 221 -12.87 -9.64 -5.77
CA ARG A 221 -14.06 -8.93 -5.27
C ARG A 221 -14.60 -7.89 -6.24
N MET A 222 -13.72 -7.22 -6.99
CA MET A 222 -14.14 -6.14 -7.89
C MET A 222 -14.37 -6.63 -9.33
N PHE A 223 -13.60 -7.60 -9.81
CA PHE A 223 -13.69 -8.06 -11.19
C PHE A 223 -14.92 -8.93 -11.44
N PHE A 224 -15.09 -10.03 -10.68
CA PHE A 224 -16.12 -11.01 -10.98
C PHE A 224 -17.57 -10.47 -10.94
N PRO A 225 -17.93 -9.57 -10.01
CA PRO A 225 -19.26 -8.96 -10.02
C PRO A 225 -19.53 -8.02 -11.22
N GLN A 226 -18.49 -7.63 -11.97
CA GLN A 226 -18.56 -6.67 -13.07
C GLN A 226 -18.31 -7.31 -14.44
N THR A 227 -18.24 -8.64 -14.52
CA THR A 227 -18.00 -9.35 -15.79
C THR A 227 -19.11 -9.18 -16.83
N ASN A 228 -20.29 -8.70 -16.42
CA ASN A 228 -21.42 -8.37 -17.27
C ASN A 228 -21.44 -6.94 -17.82
N LYS A 229 -20.46 -6.10 -17.42
CA LYS A 229 -20.32 -4.74 -17.95
C LYS A 229 -19.82 -4.77 -19.41
N ASP A 230 -20.06 -3.68 -20.15
CA ASP A 230 -19.62 -3.57 -21.55
C ASP A 230 -18.08 -3.49 -21.67
N ALA A 231 -17.43 -2.81 -20.74
CA ALA A 231 -15.98 -2.66 -20.66
C ALA A 231 -15.50 -2.59 -19.21
N ILE A 232 -14.20 -2.78 -18.96
CA ILE A 232 -13.61 -2.67 -17.60
C ILE A 232 -12.32 -1.86 -17.65
N ILE A 233 -12.19 -0.92 -16.72
CA ILE A 233 -10.94 -0.20 -16.41
C ILE A 233 -10.26 -0.89 -15.23
N PHE A 234 -9.02 -1.31 -15.43
CA PHE A 234 -8.12 -1.79 -14.38
C PHE A 234 -7.22 -0.64 -13.95
N ASP A 235 -7.25 -0.28 -12.69
CA ASP A 235 -6.41 0.77 -12.14
C ASP A 235 -5.33 0.15 -11.24
N GLU A 236 -4.12 0.11 -11.74
CA GLU A 236 -2.97 -0.39 -11.00
C GLU A 236 -2.00 0.73 -10.60
N ARG A 237 -2.43 1.96 -10.65
CA ARG A 237 -1.60 3.08 -10.18
C ARG A 237 -1.15 2.83 -8.74
N SER A 238 0.15 3.05 -8.51
CA SER A 238 0.81 2.75 -7.23
C SER A 238 0.78 1.27 -6.81
N ASN A 239 0.70 0.35 -7.77
CA ASN A 239 0.74 -1.09 -7.51
C ASN A 239 2.10 -1.50 -6.93
N GLY A 240 2.10 -1.98 -5.67
CA GLY A 240 3.32 -2.35 -4.93
C GLY A 240 3.95 -3.68 -5.34
N GLY A 241 3.48 -4.33 -6.41
CA GLY A 241 4.03 -5.59 -6.90
C GLY A 241 3.57 -6.84 -6.15
N GLY A 242 4.15 -7.98 -6.49
CA GLY A 242 3.82 -9.32 -5.97
C GLY A 242 3.76 -10.35 -7.10
N GLN A 243 3.23 -11.55 -6.83
CA GLN A 243 3.23 -12.69 -7.76
C GLN A 243 1.86 -13.01 -8.38
N ALA A 244 0.78 -12.39 -7.91
CA ALA A 244 -0.57 -12.65 -8.43
C ALA A 244 -0.80 -12.13 -9.86
N ALA A 245 0.15 -11.38 -10.44
CA ALA A 245 0.07 -10.88 -11.80
C ALA A 245 -0.16 -12.00 -12.83
N ASN A 246 0.45 -13.18 -12.63
CA ASN A 246 0.23 -14.34 -13.49
C ASN A 246 -1.24 -14.78 -13.52
N TYR A 247 -1.85 -14.91 -12.34
CA TYR A 247 -3.26 -15.27 -12.20
C TYR A 247 -4.17 -14.21 -12.84
N ILE A 248 -3.92 -12.94 -12.56
CA ILE A 248 -4.72 -11.84 -13.12
C ILE A 248 -4.65 -11.86 -14.65
N THR A 249 -3.44 -11.98 -15.21
CA THR A 249 -3.23 -12.06 -16.66
C THR A 249 -3.96 -13.27 -17.28
N GLU A 250 -3.87 -14.44 -16.65
CA GLU A 250 -4.57 -15.64 -17.10
C GLU A 250 -6.08 -15.42 -17.16
N VAL A 251 -6.68 -14.90 -16.10
CA VAL A 251 -8.12 -14.63 -16.04
C VAL A 251 -8.54 -13.61 -17.11
N LEU A 252 -7.76 -12.53 -17.28
CA LEU A 252 -8.08 -11.46 -18.24
C LEU A 252 -7.87 -11.88 -19.71
N SER A 253 -7.04 -12.91 -19.96
CA SER A 253 -6.76 -13.45 -21.29
C SER A 253 -7.75 -14.53 -21.73
N ARG A 254 -8.72 -14.90 -20.88
CA ARG A 254 -9.72 -15.94 -21.20
C ARG A 254 -10.49 -15.58 -22.44
N ARG A 255 -10.51 -16.50 -23.41
CA ARG A 255 -11.23 -16.35 -24.67
C ARG A 255 -12.61 -16.97 -24.57
N TYR A 256 -13.59 -16.37 -25.27
CA TYR A 256 -14.91 -16.97 -25.44
C TYR A 256 -14.79 -18.32 -26.14
N LEU A 257 -15.36 -19.36 -25.55
CA LEU A 257 -15.37 -20.71 -26.10
C LEU A 257 -16.75 -21.09 -26.63
N SER A 258 -17.79 -20.84 -25.84
CA SER A 258 -19.17 -21.17 -26.22
C SER A 258 -20.18 -20.38 -25.37
N GLY A 259 -21.38 -20.20 -25.92
CA GLY A 259 -22.57 -19.79 -25.18
C GLY A 259 -23.49 -20.97 -24.96
N TRP A 260 -24.18 -20.97 -23.83
CA TRP A 260 -25.17 -21.95 -23.45
C TRP A 260 -26.52 -21.26 -23.27
N LYS A 261 -27.59 -21.92 -23.64
CA LYS A 261 -28.94 -21.46 -23.40
C LYS A 261 -29.76 -22.62 -22.86
N ASP A 262 -30.41 -22.43 -21.75
CA ASP A 262 -31.29 -23.43 -21.18
C ASP A 262 -32.67 -23.43 -21.86
N ARG A 263 -33.51 -24.38 -21.46
CA ARG A 263 -34.85 -24.52 -21.98
C ARG A 263 -35.74 -23.29 -21.71
N HIS A 264 -35.49 -22.55 -20.67
CA HIS A 264 -36.28 -21.41 -20.21
C HIS A 264 -35.73 -20.06 -20.70
N GLY A 265 -34.61 -20.08 -21.44
CA GLY A 265 -34.03 -18.91 -22.08
C GLY A 265 -32.89 -18.25 -21.31
N ALA A 266 -32.51 -18.78 -20.12
CA ALA A 266 -31.31 -18.31 -19.42
C ALA A 266 -30.05 -18.67 -20.21
N THR A 267 -29.12 -17.71 -20.31
CA THR A 267 -27.90 -17.88 -21.09
C THR A 267 -26.67 -17.66 -20.19
N PHE A 268 -25.60 -18.40 -20.45
CA PHE A 268 -24.29 -18.20 -19.83
C PHE A 268 -23.16 -18.54 -20.81
N ASN A 269 -22.00 -17.99 -20.58
CA ASN A 269 -20.82 -18.17 -21.43
C ASN A 269 -19.77 -19.07 -20.76
N THR A 270 -18.96 -19.73 -21.59
CA THR A 270 -17.82 -20.52 -21.19
C THR A 270 -16.53 -19.89 -21.75
N PRO A 271 -15.45 -19.75 -20.94
CA PRO A 271 -15.37 -20.06 -19.50
C PRO A 271 -16.17 -19.07 -18.66
N GLY A 272 -16.71 -19.55 -17.52
CA GLY A 272 -17.34 -18.68 -16.53
C GLY A 272 -16.31 -17.73 -15.89
N GLY A 273 -16.79 -16.61 -15.36
CA GLY A 273 -15.92 -15.62 -14.71
C GLY A 273 -14.91 -14.96 -15.68
N ALA A 274 -15.29 -14.80 -16.94
CA ALA A 274 -14.51 -14.09 -17.93
C ALA A 274 -15.26 -12.82 -18.38
N HIS A 275 -14.52 -11.80 -18.80
CA HIS A 275 -15.04 -10.60 -19.44
C HIS A 275 -14.49 -10.53 -20.85
N PHE A 276 -15.39 -10.48 -21.84
CA PHE A 276 -15.02 -10.54 -23.27
C PHE A 276 -15.02 -9.17 -23.95
N GLY A 277 -15.50 -8.12 -23.27
CA GLY A 277 -15.49 -6.75 -23.76
C GLY A 277 -14.11 -6.07 -23.67
N PRO A 278 -14.03 -4.82 -24.15
CA PRO A 278 -12.81 -4.01 -24.07
C PRO A 278 -12.32 -3.83 -22.65
N LYS A 279 -11.00 -3.76 -22.50
CA LYS A 279 -10.29 -3.54 -21.24
C LYS A 279 -9.25 -2.45 -21.43
N LEU A 280 -9.06 -1.60 -20.40
CA LEU A 280 -8.04 -0.56 -20.34
C LEU A 280 -7.31 -0.71 -19.00
N MET A 281 -6.01 -0.48 -18.98
CA MET A 281 -5.25 -0.43 -17.72
C MET A 281 -4.62 0.94 -17.49
N LEU A 282 -4.88 1.51 -16.30
CA LEU A 282 -4.23 2.73 -15.83
C LEU A 282 -2.95 2.36 -15.08
N ILE A 283 -1.86 3.03 -15.40
CA ILE A 283 -0.52 2.79 -14.85
C ILE A 283 0.13 4.10 -14.40
N ASP A 284 1.05 4.03 -13.43
CA ASP A 284 1.87 5.18 -13.04
C ASP A 284 3.31 4.78 -12.65
N GLN A 285 4.16 5.77 -12.45
CA GLN A 285 5.57 5.61 -12.08
C GLN A 285 5.78 5.00 -10.68
N SER A 286 4.74 4.91 -9.87
CA SER A 286 4.81 4.33 -8.52
C SER A 286 4.48 2.82 -8.52
N ALA A 287 3.98 2.31 -9.64
CA ALA A 287 3.81 0.87 -9.82
C ALA A 287 5.16 0.19 -10.10
N GLY A 288 5.42 -0.93 -9.45
CA GLY A 288 6.72 -1.60 -9.57
C GLY A 288 6.68 -3.10 -9.31
N SER A 289 7.74 -3.79 -9.69
CA SER A 289 7.88 -5.25 -9.52
C SER A 289 6.77 -6.01 -10.25
N GLY A 290 5.90 -6.73 -9.56
CA GLY A 290 4.70 -7.33 -10.16
C GLY A 290 3.77 -6.30 -10.80
N GLY A 291 3.83 -5.02 -10.37
CA GLY A 291 3.18 -3.87 -11.01
C GLY A 291 3.90 -3.37 -12.27
N ASP A 292 5.15 -3.76 -12.51
CA ASP A 292 5.80 -3.65 -13.84
C ASP A 292 5.40 -4.83 -14.74
N PHE A 293 5.33 -6.04 -14.15
CA PHE A 293 5.03 -7.24 -14.90
C PHE A 293 3.59 -7.26 -15.42
N LEU A 294 2.62 -6.87 -14.60
CA LEU A 294 1.21 -6.93 -14.97
C LEU A 294 0.87 -6.12 -16.23
N PRO A 295 1.25 -4.83 -16.37
CA PRO A 295 1.00 -4.07 -17.61
C PRO A 295 1.82 -4.59 -18.80
N TYR A 296 3.03 -5.09 -18.56
CA TYR A 296 3.79 -5.76 -19.60
C TYR A 296 3.03 -6.97 -20.16
N ALA A 297 2.58 -7.88 -19.28
CA ALA A 297 1.83 -9.07 -19.67
C ALA A 297 0.46 -8.73 -20.28
N PHE A 298 -0.21 -7.68 -19.77
CA PHE A 298 -1.48 -7.17 -20.30
C PHE A 298 -1.34 -6.73 -21.76
N ARG A 299 -0.29 -5.98 -22.07
CA ARG A 299 0.02 -5.54 -23.44
C ARG A 299 0.44 -6.71 -24.32
N LEU A 300 1.36 -7.56 -23.82
CA LEU A 300 1.90 -8.70 -24.58
C LEU A 300 0.79 -9.66 -25.02
N ASN A 301 -0.21 -9.91 -24.18
CA ASN A 301 -1.34 -10.76 -24.49
C ASN A 301 -2.46 -10.06 -25.28
N GLY A 302 -2.27 -8.79 -25.66
CA GLY A 302 -3.29 -8.05 -26.41
C GLY A 302 -4.59 -7.85 -25.65
N ILE A 303 -4.56 -7.81 -24.31
CA ILE A 303 -5.76 -7.69 -23.45
C ILE A 303 -6.41 -6.32 -23.63
N GLY A 304 -5.60 -5.27 -23.79
CA GLY A 304 -6.08 -3.91 -24.02
C GLY A 304 -4.96 -2.87 -23.98
N PRO A 305 -5.27 -1.58 -24.21
CA PRO A 305 -4.30 -0.48 -24.11
C PRO A 305 -3.93 -0.17 -22.67
N LEU A 306 -2.75 0.45 -22.51
CA LEU A 306 -2.27 1.05 -21.26
C LEU A 306 -2.40 2.56 -21.37
N MET A 307 -2.75 3.22 -20.27
CA MET A 307 -2.84 4.68 -20.16
C MET A 307 -2.18 5.17 -18.86
N GLY A 308 -1.37 6.22 -18.96
CA GLY A 308 -0.68 6.82 -17.81
C GLY A 308 0.80 7.03 -18.06
N THR A 309 1.59 7.03 -17.00
CA THR A 309 3.04 7.19 -17.04
C THR A 309 3.76 5.85 -16.89
N ARG A 310 4.99 5.77 -17.41
CA ARG A 310 5.81 4.56 -17.35
C ARG A 310 6.00 4.11 -15.90
N THR A 311 5.83 2.80 -15.65
CA THR A 311 6.07 2.17 -14.35
C THR A 311 7.54 2.19 -13.95
N TRP A 312 7.86 1.85 -12.70
CA TRP A 312 9.20 1.95 -12.12
C TRP A 312 10.29 1.23 -12.94
N GLY A 313 10.01 0.04 -13.49
CA GLY A 313 10.99 -0.76 -14.24
C GLY A 313 11.86 -1.66 -13.37
N GLY A 314 11.49 -1.89 -12.12
CA GLY A 314 12.23 -2.73 -11.18
C GLY A 314 11.72 -4.16 -11.13
N LEU A 315 11.81 -4.90 -12.22
CA LEU A 315 11.22 -6.24 -12.36
C LEU A 315 12.15 -7.40 -11.97
N ILE A 316 13.29 -7.12 -11.37
CA ILE A 316 14.17 -8.18 -10.85
C ILE A 316 13.50 -8.86 -9.65
N GLY A 317 13.38 -10.20 -9.69
CA GLY A 317 12.80 -10.97 -8.61
C GLY A 317 13.75 -11.09 -7.42
N ILE A 318 13.18 -11.17 -6.21
CA ILE A 318 13.93 -11.31 -4.96
C ILE A 318 13.65 -12.65 -4.30
N SER A 319 14.60 -13.13 -3.50
CA SER A 319 14.44 -14.31 -2.64
C SER A 319 14.62 -13.92 -1.17
N ALA A 320 14.10 -14.75 -0.28
CA ALA A 320 14.40 -14.63 1.14
C ALA A 320 15.86 -15.02 1.38
N ASN A 321 16.62 -14.13 2.00
CA ASN A 321 17.98 -14.39 2.45
C ASN A 321 18.01 -14.66 3.96
N PRO A 322 19.05 -15.31 4.48
CA PRO A 322 19.26 -15.40 5.92
C PRO A 322 19.25 -14.01 6.57
N SER A 323 18.69 -13.90 7.76
CA SER A 323 18.80 -12.67 8.55
C SER A 323 20.25 -12.43 8.96
N LEU A 324 20.64 -11.17 9.09
CA LEU A 324 21.89 -10.78 9.70
C LEU A 324 21.85 -11.13 11.19
N ILE A 325 23.02 -11.22 11.83
CA ILE A 325 23.16 -11.71 13.21
C ILE A 325 22.31 -10.91 14.23
N ASP A 326 22.11 -9.63 13.97
CA ASP A 326 21.31 -8.70 14.80
C ASP A 326 19.83 -8.61 14.37
N GLY A 327 19.36 -9.53 13.51
CA GLY A 327 18.01 -9.51 12.96
C GLY A 327 17.80 -8.50 11.81
N GLY A 328 18.85 -7.84 11.36
CA GLY A 328 18.83 -7.04 10.13
C GLY A 328 18.54 -7.89 8.91
N ARG A 329 18.11 -7.25 7.83
CA ARG A 329 17.70 -7.93 6.59
C ARG A 329 18.46 -7.38 5.40
N LEU A 330 18.87 -8.30 4.54
CA LEU A 330 19.37 -8.01 3.20
C LEU A 330 18.38 -8.63 2.19
N THR A 331 18.03 -7.88 1.18
CA THR A 331 17.29 -8.38 0.02
C THR A 331 18.18 -8.30 -1.19
N VAL A 332 18.54 -9.44 -1.75
CA VAL A 332 19.39 -9.52 -2.95
C VAL A 332 18.52 -9.78 -4.17
N PRO A 333 18.73 -9.07 -5.29
CA PRO A 333 18.15 -9.43 -6.58
C PRO A 333 18.59 -10.83 -7.01
N TYR A 334 17.64 -11.77 -7.06
CA TYR A 334 17.95 -13.21 -7.20
C TYR A 334 17.44 -13.79 -8.51
N PHE A 335 16.30 -13.31 -9.03
CA PHE A 335 15.69 -13.82 -10.26
C PHE A 335 15.84 -12.83 -11.40
N ARG A 336 16.48 -13.25 -12.47
CA ARG A 336 16.57 -12.49 -13.71
C ARG A 336 15.25 -12.57 -14.48
N PHE A 337 14.77 -11.43 -14.97
CA PHE A 337 13.68 -11.35 -15.94
C PHE A 337 14.26 -11.29 -17.36
N PHE A 338 13.73 -12.06 -18.30
CA PHE A 338 14.19 -12.12 -19.70
C PHE A 338 13.03 -12.45 -20.64
#